data_53091a35afb10a614d950eb7384ddb8a
#
_entry.id   53091a35afb10a614d950eb7384ddb8a
#
_cell.length_a   1.000
_cell.length_b   1.000
_cell.length_c   1.000
_cell.angle_alpha   90.00
_cell.angle_beta   90.00
_cell.angle_gamma   90.00
#
_symmetry.space_group_name_H-M   'P 1'
#
loop_
_entity.id
_entity.type
_entity.pdbx_description
1 polymer ?
#
loop_
_entity_poly.entity_id
_entity_poly.type
_entity_poly.pdbx_seq_one_letter_code
_entity_poly.pdbx_strand_id
1 'polypeptide(L)'
;MRFNVLIASALLLAVSAPVFAQDDYTEFVNKEDFFTITFPGKPVLTDGTWLTEYFVNLPSKVYTINGVSGKHTLTVVDYTPIERVLVEKATKCPAGAETCIGVGDTGYGYWKNDVRGAVTYAMDKLIADKDVKVTHLMFNFMEMVGGQEIQFTNLKDQSRTFASAYMHRNRLIIAESTVPKGFPPPTIMQQSIGWLDENARGIRYQYLYLNEPDHAVPPPPRRGQAPAQPGQLPDRIDPGATAPPTR
;
A
#
# COMPACT_ATOMS: atom_id res chain seq x y z
N MET A 1 -4.77 -79.23 20.05
CA MET A 1 -4.40 -78.10 19.16
C MET A 1 -5.31 -76.95 19.42
N ARG A 2 -4.81 -75.86 20.10
CA ARG A 2 -5.58 -74.65 20.41
C ARG A 2 -4.97 -73.51 19.56
N PHE A 3 -5.73 -72.98 18.61
CA PHE A 3 -5.34 -71.84 17.78
C PHE A 3 -5.67 -70.56 18.58
N ASN A 4 -4.66 -69.83 18.98
CA ASN A 4 -4.80 -68.50 19.50
C ASN A 4 -4.85 -67.48 18.33
N VAL A 5 -6.00 -66.88 18.11
CA VAL A 5 -6.16 -65.74 17.17
C VAL A 5 -5.80 -64.48 17.89
N LEU A 6 -4.66 -63.90 17.58
CA LEU A 6 -4.25 -62.55 18.00
C LEU A 6 -4.94 -61.51 17.11
N ILE A 7 -5.93 -60.81 17.66
CA ILE A 7 -6.56 -59.65 17.02
C ILE A 7 -5.65 -58.45 17.25
N ALA A 8 -4.92 -58.04 16.25
CA ALA A 8 -4.13 -56.81 16.26
C ALA A 8 -5.10 -55.61 16.00
N SER A 9 -5.47 -54.93 17.04
CA SER A 9 -6.19 -53.66 16.94
C SER A 9 -5.25 -52.54 16.50
N ALA A 10 -5.26 -52.22 15.21
CA ALA A 10 -4.58 -51.03 14.68
C ALA A 10 -5.34 -49.78 15.13
N LEU A 11 -4.81 -49.08 16.12
CA LEU A 11 -5.27 -47.77 16.55
C LEU A 11 -4.86 -46.75 15.47
N LEU A 12 -5.80 -46.41 14.56
CA LEU A 12 -5.62 -45.27 13.66
C LEU A 12 -5.70 -43.98 14.52
N LEU A 13 -4.54 -43.45 14.86
CA LEU A 13 -4.40 -42.08 15.35
C LEU A 13 -4.75 -41.13 14.20
N ALA A 14 -6.02 -40.70 14.12
CA ALA A 14 -6.41 -39.59 13.27
C ALA A 14 -5.72 -38.34 13.79
N VAL A 15 -4.61 -37.97 13.19
CA VAL A 15 -4.00 -36.65 13.38
C VAL A 15 -4.95 -35.64 12.77
N SER A 16 -5.81 -35.05 13.59
CA SER A 16 -6.65 -33.91 13.20
C SER A 16 -5.69 -32.72 13.00
N ALA A 17 -5.20 -32.53 11.78
CA ALA A 17 -4.58 -31.28 11.39
C ALA A 17 -5.62 -30.15 11.64
N PRO A 18 -5.23 -29.04 12.27
CA PRO A 18 -6.13 -27.92 12.42
C PRO A 18 -6.55 -27.45 11.01
N VAL A 19 -7.81 -27.64 10.67
CA VAL A 19 -8.38 -27.05 9.46
C VAL A 19 -8.55 -25.57 9.79
N PHE A 20 -7.61 -24.73 9.35
CA PHE A 20 -7.84 -23.31 9.38
C PHE A 20 -8.99 -23.02 8.44
N ALA A 21 -10.06 -22.42 8.99
CA ALA A 21 -11.13 -21.92 8.15
C ALA A 21 -10.53 -20.90 7.16
N GLN A 22 -10.84 -21.10 5.89
CA GLN A 22 -10.35 -20.23 4.83
C GLN A 22 -11.23 -18.99 4.76
N ASP A 23 -10.61 -17.80 4.71
CA ASP A 23 -11.32 -16.57 4.46
C ASP A 23 -11.88 -16.56 3.03
N ASP A 24 -13.05 -15.96 2.85
CA ASP A 24 -13.68 -15.79 1.54
C ASP A 24 -13.14 -14.51 0.89
N TYR A 25 -12.14 -14.67 0.03
CA TYR A 25 -11.46 -13.55 -0.61
C TYR A 25 -12.29 -12.97 -1.75
N THR A 26 -12.57 -11.67 -1.69
CA THR A 26 -13.35 -10.94 -2.68
C THR A 26 -12.59 -9.73 -3.19
N GLU A 27 -12.56 -9.56 -4.51
CA GLU A 27 -11.98 -8.37 -5.13
C GLU A 27 -12.87 -7.15 -4.88
N PHE A 28 -12.24 -6.07 -4.44
CA PHE A 28 -12.85 -4.77 -4.21
C PHE A 28 -12.24 -3.75 -5.14
N VAL A 29 -13.09 -3.02 -5.88
CA VAL A 29 -12.70 -2.00 -6.85
C VAL A 29 -13.15 -0.64 -6.34
N ASN A 30 -12.21 0.26 -6.04
CA ASN A 30 -12.50 1.63 -5.64
C ASN A 30 -12.09 2.59 -6.78
N LYS A 31 -13.09 3.05 -7.53
CA LYS A 31 -12.89 3.96 -8.66
C LYS A 31 -12.58 5.39 -8.22
N GLU A 32 -13.08 5.82 -7.06
CA GLU A 32 -12.87 7.18 -6.53
C GLU A 32 -11.43 7.37 -6.03
N ASP A 33 -10.87 6.33 -5.43
CA ASP A 33 -9.54 6.36 -4.84
C ASP A 33 -8.50 5.61 -5.69
N PHE A 34 -8.87 5.19 -6.91
CA PHE A 34 -8.00 4.66 -7.98
C PHE A 34 -7.23 3.39 -7.64
N PHE A 35 -7.85 2.44 -6.94
CA PHE A 35 -7.21 1.18 -6.61
C PHE A 35 -8.16 -0.02 -6.67
N THR A 36 -7.57 -1.22 -6.74
CA THR A 36 -8.23 -2.49 -6.45
C THR A 36 -7.49 -3.21 -5.34
N ILE A 37 -8.18 -4.06 -4.60
CA ILE A 37 -7.58 -4.91 -3.57
C ILE A 37 -8.47 -6.12 -3.32
N THR A 38 -7.89 -7.25 -2.92
CA THR A 38 -8.63 -8.44 -2.52
C THR A 38 -8.75 -8.50 -1.01
N PHE A 39 -9.97 -8.40 -0.50
CA PHE A 39 -10.26 -8.49 0.92
C PHE A 39 -10.60 -9.92 1.37
N PRO A 40 -10.19 -10.33 2.59
CA PRO A 40 -10.60 -11.60 3.19
C PRO A 40 -12.00 -11.51 3.81
N GLY A 41 -12.99 -11.06 3.03
CA GLY A 41 -14.37 -10.86 3.44
C GLY A 41 -14.89 -9.46 3.13
N LYS A 42 -16.11 -9.16 3.59
CA LYS A 42 -16.74 -7.86 3.34
C LYS A 42 -16.24 -6.81 4.34
N PRO A 43 -15.61 -5.73 3.88
CA PRO A 43 -15.12 -4.68 4.76
C PRO A 43 -16.26 -3.82 5.34
N VAL A 44 -16.03 -3.31 6.56
CA VAL A 44 -16.80 -2.23 7.18
C VAL A 44 -16.06 -0.94 6.96
N LEU A 45 -16.71 0.03 6.31
CA LEU A 45 -16.15 1.36 6.05
C LEU A 45 -16.45 2.31 7.22
N THR A 46 -15.43 3.07 7.62
CA THR A 46 -15.55 4.17 8.59
C THR A 46 -14.77 5.37 8.06
N ASP A 47 -15.39 6.54 8.08
CA ASP A 47 -14.71 7.81 7.80
C ASP A 47 -13.87 8.23 9.01
N GLY A 48 -12.73 8.87 8.73
CA GLY A 48 -11.79 9.31 9.75
C GLY A 48 -10.96 10.51 9.31
N THR A 49 -9.99 10.83 10.14
CA THR A 49 -8.98 11.84 9.86
C THR A 49 -7.58 11.25 10.08
N TRP A 50 -6.66 11.64 9.22
CA TRP A 50 -5.26 11.25 9.29
C TRP A 50 -4.40 12.47 9.60
N LEU A 51 -3.69 12.44 10.72
CA LEU A 51 -2.66 13.43 10.99
C LEU A 51 -1.43 13.09 10.15
N THR A 52 -1.03 14.01 9.28
CA THR A 52 0.11 13.84 8.37
C THR A 52 1.44 14.16 9.04
N GLU A 53 2.55 13.84 8.35
CA GLU A 53 3.92 14.23 8.69
C GLU A 53 4.12 15.75 8.81
N TYR A 54 3.24 16.52 8.21
CA TYR A 54 3.22 18.01 8.30
C TYR A 54 2.33 18.55 9.43
N PHE A 55 1.85 17.68 10.32
CA PHE A 55 0.94 18.04 11.42
C PHE A 55 -0.34 18.74 10.95
N VAL A 56 -0.91 18.30 9.84
CA VAL A 56 -2.23 18.70 9.36
C VAL A 56 -3.13 17.49 9.21
N ASN A 57 -4.41 17.68 9.45
CA ASN A 57 -5.40 16.61 9.34
C ASN A 57 -5.96 16.56 7.92
N LEU A 58 -5.93 15.35 7.33
CA LEU A 58 -6.55 15.04 6.05
C LEU A 58 -7.69 14.04 6.22
N PRO A 59 -8.69 14.05 5.32
CA PRO A 59 -9.75 13.06 5.33
C PRO A 59 -9.20 11.67 5.03
N SER A 60 -9.74 10.66 5.71
CA SER A 60 -9.39 9.27 5.47
C SER A 60 -10.61 8.37 5.51
N LYS A 61 -10.51 7.24 4.80
CA LYS A 61 -11.47 6.13 4.81
C LYS A 61 -10.76 4.91 5.38
N VAL A 62 -11.39 4.20 6.31
CA VAL A 62 -10.82 3.01 6.95
C VAL A 62 -11.76 1.83 6.69
N TYR A 63 -11.28 0.84 5.97
CA TYR A 63 -11.96 -0.41 5.69
C TYR A 63 -11.44 -1.48 6.66
N THR A 64 -12.30 -2.04 7.50
CA THR A 64 -11.91 -3.03 8.51
C THR A 64 -12.63 -4.34 8.28
N ILE A 65 -11.89 -5.44 8.36
CA ILE A 65 -12.40 -6.81 8.35
C ILE A 65 -11.83 -7.55 9.56
N ASN A 66 -12.71 -8.19 10.32
CA ASN A 66 -12.32 -9.15 11.34
C ASN A 66 -12.65 -10.54 10.79
N GLY A 67 -11.66 -11.21 10.24
CA GLY A 67 -11.76 -12.54 9.67
C GLY A 67 -11.27 -13.61 10.62
N VAL A 68 -11.35 -14.86 10.18
CA VAL A 68 -10.82 -16.01 10.93
C VAL A 68 -9.30 -15.94 11.03
N SER A 69 -8.64 -15.44 10.00
CA SER A 69 -7.19 -15.25 9.95
C SER A 69 -6.68 -14.09 10.80
N GLY A 70 -7.56 -13.18 11.23
CA GLY A 70 -7.18 -12.02 12.05
C GLY A 70 -7.90 -10.73 11.67
N LYS A 71 -7.29 -9.60 12.03
CA LYS A 71 -7.80 -8.27 11.69
C LYS A 71 -7.07 -7.73 10.46
N HIS A 72 -7.84 -7.26 9.48
CA HIS A 72 -7.34 -6.65 8.26
C HIS A 72 -7.90 -5.24 8.14
N THR A 73 -7.03 -4.29 7.82
CA THR A 73 -7.39 -2.87 7.72
C THR A 73 -6.78 -2.29 6.46
N LEU A 74 -7.57 -1.54 5.71
CA LEU A 74 -7.07 -0.69 4.62
C LEU A 74 -7.42 0.74 4.97
N THR A 75 -6.42 1.59 5.11
CA THR A 75 -6.60 3.04 5.30
C THR A 75 -6.26 3.75 4.01
N VAL A 76 -7.18 4.59 3.54
CA VAL A 76 -7.00 5.44 2.36
C VAL A 76 -7.07 6.88 2.82
N VAL A 77 -5.98 7.63 2.65
CA VAL A 77 -5.91 9.05 3.02
C VAL A 77 -5.90 9.90 1.77
N ASP A 78 -6.78 10.88 1.70
CA ASP A 78 -6.82 11.82 0.59
C ASP A 78 -5.84 12.98 0.79
N TYR A 79 -4.70 12.93 0.09
CA TYR A 79 -3.69 13.99 0.09
C TYR A 79 -4.00 15.12 -0.91
N THR A 80 -5.07 15.05 -1.69
CA THR A 80 -5.43 16.08 -2.67
C THR A 80 -5.51 17.49 -2.05
N PRO A 81 -6.10 17.70 -0.84
CA PRO A 81 -6.21 19.02 -0.25
C PRO A 81 -4.96 19.51 0.49
N ILE A 82 -3.87 18.71 0.54
CA ILE A 82 -2.69 18.98 1.39
C ILE A 82 -2.12 20.39 1.17
N GLU A 83 -2.00 20.80 -0.11
CA GLU A 83 -1.44 22.10 -0.48
C GLU A 83 -2.25 23.25 0.10
N ARG A 84 -3.57 23.22 -0.11
CA ARG A 84 -4.46 24.24 0.43
C ARG A 84 -4.40 24.32 1.96
N VAL A 85 -4.43 23.17 2.63
CA VAL A 85 -4.40 23.11 4.09
C VAL A 85 -3.07 23.64 4.65
N LEU A 86 -1.95 23.36 3.97
CA LEU A 86 -0.65 23.90 4.37
C LEU A 86 -0.54 25.42 4.16
N VAL A 87 -1.08 25.95 3.05
CA VAL A 87 -1.17 27.39 2.83
C VAL A 87 -1.99 28.06 3.93
N GLU A 88 -3.17 27.51 4.24
CA GLU A 88 -4.02 28.03 5.33
C GLU A 88 -3.29 27.98 6.70
N LYS A 89 -2.52 26.93 6.96
CA LYS A 89 -1.70 26.83 8.17
C LYS A 89 -0.61 27.90 8.19
N ALA A 90 0.09 28.09 7.08
CA ALA A 90 1.17 29.07 6.96
C ALA A 90 0.68 30.52 7.21
N THR A 91 -0.51 30.87 6.74
CA THR A 91 -1.10 32.23 6.98
C THR A 91 -1.40 32.51 8.45
N LYS A 92 -1.51 31.46 9.28
CA LYS A 92 -1.78 31.58 10.72
C LYS A 92 -0.51 31.55 11.56
N CYS A 93 0.65 31.44 10.94
CA CYS A 93 1.93 31.39 11.64
C CYS A 93 2.30 32.77 12.20
N PRO A 94 2.80 32.85 13.44
CA PRO A 94 3.38 34.06 13.96
C PRO A 94 4.56 34.54 13.12
N ALA A 95 4.74 35.83 12.95
CA ALA A 95 5.89 36.39 12.25
C ALA A 95 7.20 35.93 12.94
N GLY A 96 8.13 35.38 12.17
CA GLY A 96 9.43 34.90 12.67
C GLY A 96 9.40 33.51 13.31
N ALA A 97 8.29 32.76 13.21
CA ALA A 97 8.22 31.38 13.69
C ALA A 97 8.89 30.40 12.72
N GLU A 98 10.10 29.97 13.02
CA GLU A 98 10.87 28.99 12.20
C GLU A 98 10.19 27.62 12.10
N THR A 99 9.40 27.22 13.08
CA THR A 99 8.73 25.92 13.14
C THR A 99 7.39 25.89 12.43
N CYS A 100 6.87 27.03 12.05
CA CYS A 100 5.64 27.16 11.28
C CYS A 100 5.97 27.06 9.78
N ILE A 101 6.70 25.99 9.41
CA ILE A 101 7.16 25.78 8.04
C ILE A 101 5.96 25.90 7.11
N GLY A 102 5.91 27.04 6.45
CA GLY A 102 4.95 27.33 5.42
C GLY A 102 5.44 26.80 4.09
N VAL A 103 4.51 26.74 3.22
CA VAL A 103 4.66 26.43 1.80
C VAL A 103 5.74 27.28 1.10
N GLY A 104 6.09 28.44 1.65
CA GLY A 104 7.01 29.40 1.03
C GLY A 104 8.46 28.95 0.95
N ASP A 105 8.93 28.15 1.90
CA ASP A 105 10.35 27.81 2.00
C ASP A 105 10.74 26.52 1.25
N THR A 106 9.78 25.69 0.92
CA THR A 106 10.03 24.36 0.29
C THR A 106 9.70 24.33 -1.20
N GLY A 107 9.21 25.41 -1.77
CA GLY A 107 8.79 25.48 -3.16
C GLY A 107 7.39 24.89 -3.40
N TYR A 108 6.77 25.34 -4.49
CA TYR A 108 5.43 24.93 -4.87
C TYR A 108 5.40 23.43 -5.21
N GLY A 109 4.57 22.67 -4.52
CA GLY A 109 4.37 21.24 -4.81
C GLY A 109 5.38 20.29 -4.17
N TYR A 110 6.27 20.75 -3.32
CA TYR A 110 7.25 19.87 -2.63
C TYR A 110 6.57 18.69 -1.94
N TRP A 111 5.51 18.92 -1.18
CA TRP A 111 4.77 17.85 -0.51
C TRP A 111 4.01 16.91 -1.45
N LYS A 112 3.63 17.33 -2.65
CA LYS A 112 3.04 16.43 -3.65
C LYS A 112 4.05 15.38 -4.09
N ASN A 113 5.31 15.72 -4.05
CA ASN A 113 6.41 14.86 -4.45
C ASN A 113 7.09 14.17 -3.28
N ASP A 114 6.76 14.53 -2.03
CA ASP A 114 7.29 13.87 -0.84
C ASP A 114 6.55 12.56 -0.52
N VAL A 115 6.40 11.74 -1.53
CA VAL A 115 5.80 10.39 -1.39
C VAL A 115 6.55 9.58 -0.35
N ARG A 116 7.87 9.73 -0.27
CA ARG A 116 8.70 8.99 0.68
C ARG A 116 8.43 9.42 2.12
N GLY A 117 8.26 10.71 2.36
CA GLY A 117 7.92 11.23 3.68
C GLY A 117 6.59 10.69 4.19
N ALA A 118 5.53 10.78 3.37
CA ALA A 118 4.21 10.27 3.71
C ALA A 118 4.19 8.77 3.97
N VAL A 119 4.86 7.98 3.10
CA VAL A 119 4.93 6.52 3.24
C VAL A 119 5.75 6.11 4.46
N THR A 120 6.90 6.75 4.70
CA THR A 120 7.74 6.48 5.87
C THR A 120 7.01 6.83 7.16
N TYR A 121 6.35 7.98 7.20
CA TYR A 121 5.54 8.39 8.34
C TYR A 121 4.40 7.41 8.64
N ALA A 122 3.76 6.88 7.60
CA ALA A 122 2.73 5.86 7.78
C ALA A 122 3.29 4.58 8.42
N MET A 123 4.46 4.12 8.00
CA MET A 123 5.13 2.96 8.59
C MET A 123 5.54 3.22 10.04
N ASP A 124 6.07 4.41 10.33
CA ASP A 124 6.47 4.82 11.67
C ASP A 124 5.27 4.84 12.62
N LYS A 125 4.13 5.38 12.19
CA LYS A 125 2.88 5.35 12.97
C LYS A 125 2.39 3.96 13.33
N LEU A 126 2.67 2.96 12.51
CA LEU A 126 2.25 1.59 12.79
C LEU A 126 2.99 0.98 14.00
N ILE A 127 4.19 1.43 14.27
CA ILE A 127 5.04 0.92 15.35
C ILE A 127 5.22 1.90 16.51
N ALA A 128 4.88 3.18 16.31
CA ALA A 128 4.94 4.19 17.36
C ALA A 128 4.11 3.76 18.58
N ASP A 129 4.65 3.98 19.76
CA ASP A 129 4.01 3.70 21.05
C ASP A 129 3.62 2.21 21.27
N LYS A 130 4.16 1.30 20.48
CA LYS A 130 3.89 -0.13 20.58
C LYS A 130 5.13 -0.89 21.07
N ASP A 131 4.90 -1.84 21.94
CA ASP A 131 5.94 -2.78 22.36
C ASP A 131 6.06 -3.91 21.32
N VAL A 132 6.84 -3.64 20.27
CA VAL A 132 6.94 -4.50 19.09
C VAL A 132 8.40 -4.81 18.73
N LYS A 133 8.60 -5.95 18.12
CA LYS A 133 9.85 -6.34 17.47
C LYS A 133 9.64 -6.25 15.94
N VAL A 134 10.25 -5.28 15.30
CA VAL A 134 10.29 -5.20 13.84
C VAL A 134 11.16 -6.34 13.32
N THR A 135 10.60 -7.14 12.43
CA THR A 135 11.27 -8.31 11.81
C THR A 135 11.65 -8.08 10.37
N HIS A 136 10.98 -7.14 9.72
CA HIS A 136 11.22 -6.79 8.31
C HIS A 136 10.81 -5.33 8.06
N LEU A 137 11.64 -4.59 7.36
CA LEU A 137 11.33 -3.25 6.84
C LEU A 137 12.11 -3.04 5.56
N MET A 138 11.41 -2.76 4.47
CA MET A 138 12.05 -2.54 3.18
C MET A 138 11.24 -1.60 2.30
N PHE A 139 11.91 -0.99 1.33
CA PHE A 139 11.23 -0.39 0.18
C PHE A 139 10.64 -1.48 -0.70
N ASN A 140 9.42 -1.25 -1.16
CA ASN A 140 8.71 -2.16 -2.05
C ASN A 140 8.07 -1.38 -3.21
N PHE A 141 7.76 -2.10 -4.28
CA PHE A 141 7.10 -1.54 -5.46
C PHE A 141 5.90 -2.43 -5.80
N MET A 142 4.74 -1.80 -5.92
CA MET A 142 3.55 -2.45 -6.46
C MET A 142 3.26 -1.87 -7.84
N GLU A 143 3.47 -2.66 -8.91
CA GLU A 143 3.29 -2.20 -10.30
C GLU A 143 4.01 -0.86 -10.59
N MET A 144 5.27 -0.73 -10.11
CA MET A 144 6.12 0.45 -10.21
C MET A 144 5.67 1.67 -9.38
N VAL A 145 4.64 1.57 -8.56
CA VAL A 145 4.33 2.54 -7.52
C VAL A 145 5.18 2.24 -6.30
N GLY A 146 6.05 3.19 -5.95
CA GLY A 146 6.97 3.04 -4.81
C GLY A 146 6.25 3.08 -3.47
N GLY A 147 6.70 2.26 -2.54
CA GLY A 147 6.15 2.17 -1.20
C GLY A 147 7.11 1.52 -0.22
N GLN A 148 6.59 1.14 0.92
CA GLN A 148 7.31 0.41 1.96
C GLN A 148 6.48 -0.75 2.48
N GLU A 149 7.17 -1.80 2.92
CA GLU A 149 6.61 -2.91 3.70
C GLU A 149 7.25 -2.95 5.07
N ILE A 150 6.44 -3.26 6.08
CA ILE A 150 6.89 -3.52 7.43
C ILE A 150 6.24 -4.80 7.97
N GLN A 151 7.01 -5.59 8.69
CA GLN A 151 6.50 -6.71 9.47
C GLN A 151 7.02 -6.60 10.90
N PHE A 152 6.14 -6.80 11.85
CA PHE A 152 6.52 -6.77 13.26
C PHE A 152 5.70 -7.75 14.09
N THR A 153 6.27 -8.14 15.22
CA THR A 153 5.63 -8.99 16.23
C THR A 153 5.34 -8.17 17.47
N ASN A 154 4.12 -8.17 17.95
CA ASN A 154 3.75 -7.62 19.25
C ASN A 154 4.33 -8.49 20.35
N LEU A 155 5.10 -7.89 21.26
CA LEU A 155 5.79 -8.63 22.32
C LEU A 155 4.85 -9.10 23.43
N LYS A 156 3.65 -8.52 23.55
CA LYS A 156 2.66 -8.88 24.58
C LYS A 156 1.90 -10.15 24.23
N ASP A 157 1.32 -10.21 23.03
CA ASP A 157 0.43 -11.31 22.61
C ASP A 157 1.02 -12.19 21.51
N GLN A 158 2.20 -11.84 21.01
CA GLN A 158 2.90 -12.54 19.93
C GLN A 158 2.14 -12.53 18.60
N SER A 159 1.15 -11.67 18.45
CA SER A 159 0.52 -11.43 17.15
C SER A 159 1.53 -10.82 16.18
N ARG A 160 1.33 -11.08 14.87
CA ARG A 160 2.21 -10.56 13.83
C ARG A 160 1.44 -9.65 12.90
N THR A 161 1.98 -8.47 12.67
CA THR A 161 1.42 -7.53 11.71
C THR A 161 2.29 -7.45 10.47
N PHE A 162 1.63 -7.48 9.34
CA PHE A 162 2.19 -7.31 7.99
C PHE A 162 1.51 -6.09 7.39
N ALA A 163 2.27 -5.08 7.01
CA ALA A 163 1.71 -3.86 6.45
C ALA A 163 2.52 -3.36 5.27
N SER A 164 1.84 -2.66 4.36
CA SER A 164 2.44 -1.96 3.24
C SER A 164 1.77 -0.62 3.03
N ALA A 165 2.52 0.37 2.57
CA ALA A 165 1.99 1.69 2.24
C ALA A 165 2.52 2.17 0.89
N TYR A 166 1.63 2.78 0.12
CA TYR A 166 1.90 3.31 -1.22
C TYR A 166 1.18 4.64 -1.42
N MET A 167 1.75 5.49 -2.25
CA MET A 167 1.09 6.72 -2.69
C MET A 167 0.76 6.63 -4.17
N HIS A 168 -0.54 6.71 -4.51
CA HIS A 168 -1.00 6.72 -5.89
C HIS A 168 -2.07 7.78 -6.09
N ARG A 169 -1.88 8.68 -7.07
CA ARG A 169 -2.81 9.79 -7.40
C ARG A 169 -3.24 10.59 -6.17
N ASN A 170 -2.28 10.97 -5.35
CA ASN A 170 -2.51 11.66 -4.06
C ASN A 170 -3.41 10.87 -3.08
N ARG A 171 -3.46 9.54 -3.18
CA ARG A 171 -4.05 8.66 -2.19
C ARG A 171 -2.95 7.86 -1.51
N LEU A 172 -2.77 8.09 -0.22
CA LEU A 172 -1.93 7.22 0.60
C LEU A 172 -2.75 6.00 1.00
N ILE A 173 -2.33 4.85 0.54
CA ILE A 173 -3.01 3.57 0.77
C ILE A 173 -2.14 2.76 1.72
N ILE A 174 -2.69 2.38 2.88
CA ILE A 174 -2.01 1.60 3.91
C ILE A 174 -2.80 0.32 4.12
N ALA A 175 -2.23 -0.81 3.71
CA ALA A 175 -2.81 -2.14 3.94
C ALA A 175 -2.12 -2.79 5.14
N GLU A 176 -2.89 -3.22 6.13
CA GLU A 176 -2.42 -3.82 7.37
C GLU A 176 -3.17 -5.12 7.65
N SER A 177 -2.45 -6.18 7.98
CA SER A 177 -3.02 -7.45 8.40
C SER A 177 -2.34 -7.94 9.66
N THR A 178 -3.09 -8.07 10.74
CA THR A 178 -2.62 -8.59 12.02
C THR A 178 -3.22 -9.96 12.28
N VAL A 179 -2.35 -10.96 12.39
CA VAL A 179 -2.73 -12.36 12.61
C VAL A 179 -2.26 -12.85 13.97
N PRO A 180 -3.01 -13.76 14.62
CA PRO A 180 -2.62 -14.37 15.87
C PRO A 180 -1.30 -15.14 15.77
N LYS A 181 -0.67 -15.40 16.90
CA LYS A 181 0.51 -16.27 16.99
C LYS A 181 0.24 -17.61 16.30
N GLY A 182 1.18 -18.04 15.46
CA GLY A 182 1.13 -19.33 14.79
C GLY A 182 0.31 -19.37 13.48
N PHE A 183 -0.47 -18.34 13.18
CA PHE A 183 -1.14 -18.25 11.87
C PHE A 183 -0.14 -18.03 10.72
N PRO A 184 -0.42 -18.52 9.52
CA PRO A 184 0.40 -18.24 8.36
C PRO A 184 0.39 -16.74 8.01
N PRO A 185 1.43 -16.23 7.30
CA PRO A 185 1.46 -14.84 6.82
C PRO A 185 0.28 -14.54 5.91
N PRO A 186 -0.47 -13.44 6.15
CA PRO A 186 -1.63 -13.05 5.33
C PRO A 186 -1.18 -12.26 4.09
N THR A 187 -0.57 -12.93 3.13
CA THR A 187 0.08 -12.26 1.99
C THR A 187 -0.87 -11.77 0.92
N ILE A 188 -2.08 -12.35 0.80
CA ILE A 188 -2.98 -12.07 -0.34
C ILE A 188 -3.39 -10.60 -0.36
N MET A 189 -3.85 -10.05 0.75
CA MET A 189 -4.35 -8.67 0.78
C MET A 189 -3.28 -7.66 0.34
N GLN A 190 -2.06 -7.71 0.91
CA GLN A 190 -0.99 -6.76 0.58
C GLN A 190 -0.49 -6.92 -0.86
N GLN A 191 -0.48 -8.14 -1.39
CA GLN A 191 0.01 -8.43 -2.74
C GLN A 191 -1.03 -8.22 -3.84
N SER A 192 -2.29 -8.02 -3.47
CA SER A 192 -3.40 -7.85 -4.43
C SER A 192 -3.72 -6.41 -4.78
N ILE A 193 -2.98 -5.43 -4.22
CA ILE A 193 -3.18 -4.03 -4.55
C ILE A 193 -2.90 -3.81 -6.02
N GLY A 194 -3.88 -3.28 -6.74
CA GLY A 194 -3.76 -2.87 -8.13
C GLY A 194 -4.15 -1.41 -8.31
N TRP A 195 -3.66 -0.78 -9.37
CA TRP A 195 -3.89 0.63 -9.64
C TRP A 195 -4.88 0.84 -10.77
N LEU A 196 -5.67 1.90 -10.66
CA LEU A 196 -6.62 2.31 -11.68
C LEU A 196 -6.24 3.67 -12.26
N ASP A 197 -6.49 3.84 -13.55
CA ASP A 197 -6.45 5.13 -14.21
C ASP A 197 -7.73 5.96 -13.93
N GLU A 198 -7.84 7.15 -14.49
CA GLU A 198 -9.00 8.03 -14.40
C GLU A 198 -10.28 7.45 -15.00
N ASN A 199 -10.13 6.46 -15.89
CA ASN A 199 -11.24 5.75 -16.53
C ASN A 199 -11.62 4.46 -15.78
N ALA A 200 -11.05 4.27 -14.58
CA ALA A 200 -11.23 3.07 -13.76
C ALA A 200 -10.75 1.77 -14.46
N ARG A 201 -9.72 1.86 -15.30
CA ARG A 201 -9.06 0.72 -15.94
C ARG A 201 -7.80 0.40 -15.17
N GLY A 202 -7.48 -0.89 -15.05
CA GLY A 202 -6.22 -1.34 -14.45
C GLY A 202 -5.02 -0.78 -15.21
N ILE A 203 -4.06 -0.21 -14.49
CA ILE A 203 -2.83 0.35 -15.03
C ILE A 203 -1.61 -0.30 -14.40
N ARG A 204 -0.60 -0.58 -15.23
CA ARG A 204 0.74 -0.99 -14.83
C ARG A 204 1.73 0.02 -15.37
N TYR A 205 2.48 0.64 -14.47
CA TYR A 205 3.49 1.61 -14.88
C TYR A 205 4.73 0.89 -15.42
N GLN A 206 5.29 1.42 -16.52
CA GLN A 206 6.56 0.89 -17.07
C GLN A 206 7.79 1.50 -16.41
N TYR A 207 7.61 2.62 -15.72
CA TYR A 207 8.63 3.38 -15.00
C TYR A 207 8.15 3.69 -13.60
N LEU A 208 9.08 4.06 -12.72
CA LEU A 208 8.74 4.47 -11.36
C LEU A 208 7.72 5.61 -11.40
N TYR A 209 6.57 5.36 -10.80
CA TYR A 209 5.51 6.34 -10.65
C TYR A 209 5.84 7.34 -9.55
N LEU A 210 5.83 8.64 -9.88
CA LEU A 210 6.24 9.73 -9.00
C LEU A 210 5.06 10.51 -8.39
N ASN A 211 3.87 9.94 -8.40
CA ASN A 211 2.66 10.57 -7.88
C ASN A 211 2.23 11.87 -8.61
N GLU A 212 2.62 12.04 -9.85
CA GLU A 212 2.19 13.16 -10.70
C GLU A 212 1.02 12.69 -11.57
N PRO A 213 -0.22 13.10 -11.24
CA PRO A 213 -1.40 12.58 -11.94
C PRO A 213 -1.46 12.92 -13.43
N ASP A 214 -0.78 14.00 -13.87
CA ASP A 214 -0.92 14.53 -15.22
C ASP A 214 0.37 14.59 -16.02
N HIS A 215 1.50 14.18 -15.45
CA HIS A 215 2.79 14.16 -16.12
C HIS A 215 3.38 12.75 -16.09
N ALA A 216 2.92 11.90 -17.02
CA ALA A 216 3.80 10.84 -17.45
C ALA A 216 5.06 11.53 -17.96
N VAL A 217 6.16 11.51 -17.18
CA VAL A 217 7.46 11.98 -17.66
C VAL A 217 7.73 11.19 -18.93
N PRO A 218 7.78 11.83 -20.11
CA PRO A 218 8.07 11.09 -21.32
C PRO A 218 9.41 10.38 -21.10
N PRO A 219 9.54 9.13 -21.53
CA PRO A 219 10.80 8.42 -21.41
C PRO A 219 11.90 9.30 -22.03
N PRO A 220 13.10 9.33 -21.41
CA PRO A 220 14.20 10.10 -21.96
C PRO A 220 14.39 9.71 -23.43
N PRO A 221 14.58 10.69 -24.32
CA PRO A 221 14.72 10.43 -25.75
C PRO A 221 15.83 9.38 -25.96
N ARG A 222 15.53 8.36 -26.73
CA ARG A 222 16.55 7.36 -27.10
C ARG A 222 17.72 8.10 -27.76
N ARG A 223 18.94 7.68 -27.45
CA ARG A 223 20.14 8.28 -28.01
C ARG A 223 20.01 8.40 -29.55
N GLY A 224 19.94 9.63 -30.07
CA GLY A 224 19.68 9.92 -31.48
C GLY A 224 18.27 10.35 -31.86
N GLN A 225 17.31 10.40 -30.93
CA GLN A 225 16.00 11.02 -31.17
C GLN A 225 16.01 12.49 -30.73
N ALA A 226 15.45 13.36 -31.56
CA ALA A 226 15.20 14.74 -31.17
C ALA A 226 14.25 14.80 -29.95
N PRO A 227 14.39 15.78 -29.04
CA PRO A 227 13.48 15.97 -27.95
C PRO A 227 12.04 16.10 -28.46
N ALA A 228 11.08 15.39 -27.84
CA ALA A 228 9.69 15.55 -28.15
C ALA A 228 9.25 17.00 -27.91
N GLN A 229 8.54 17.59 -28.83
CA GLN A 229 8.00 18.94 -28.66
C GLN A 229 6.94 18.95 -27.55
N PRO A 230 6.88 19.98 -26.70
CA PRO A 230 5.83 20.12 -25.69
C PRO A 230 4.45 20.05 -26.35
N GLY A 231 3.62 19.09 -25.92
CA GLY A 231 2.26 18.89 -26.43
C GLY A 231 2.06 17.74 -27.41
N GLN A 232 3.10 17.01 -27.83
CA GLN A 232 2.94 15.76 -28.55
C GLN A 232 2.96 14.58 -27.57
N LEU A 233 1.81 13.89 -27.47
CA LEU A 233 1.75 12.58 -26.86
C LEU A 233 2.74 11.65 -27.61
N PRO A 234 3.58 10.85 -26.90
CA PRO A 234 4.41 9.88 -27.57
C PRO A 234 3.54 8.91 -28.36
N ASP A 235 3.89 8.68 -29.62
CA ASP A 235 3.25 7.67 -30.45
C ASP A 235 3.22 6.34 -29.70
N ARG A 236 2.05 5.74 -29.65
CA ARG A 236 1.82 4.42 -29.06
C ARG A 236 2.88 3.48 -29.65
N ILE A 237 3.72 2.92 -28.79
CA ILE A 237 4.66 1.87 -29.20
C ILE A 237 3.79 0.71 -29.70
N ASP A 238 3.86 0.48 -31.01
CA ASP A 238 3.19 -0.63 -31.65
C ASP A 238 3.79 -1.94 -31.10
N PRO A 239 3.03 -2.81 -30.40
CA PRO A 239 3.59 -4.03 -29.80
C PRO A 239 4.12 -5.02 -30.86
N GLY A 240 4.00 -4.71 -32.14
CA GLY A 240 4.48 -5.50 -33.28
C GLY A 240 5.82 -5.05 -33.88
N ALA A 241 6.45 -3.96 -33.41
CA ALA A 241 7.72 -3.49 -33.97
C ALA A 241 8.86 -4.46 -33.62
N THR A 242 9.26 -5.29 -34.58
CA THR A 242 10.46 -6.15 -34.49
C THR A 242 11.72 -5.29 -34.32
N ALA A 243 12.56 -5.65 -33.35
CA ALA A 243 13.85 -4.99 -33.14
C ALA A 243 14.69 -5.02 -34.42
N PRO A 244 15.39 -3.90 -34.76
CA PRO A 244 16.30 -3.91 -35.91
C PRO A 244 17.47 -4.87 -35.68
N PRO A 245 17.98 -5.53 -36.73
CA PRO A 245 19.10 -6.48 -36.61
C PRO A 245 20.36 -5.78 -36.10
N THR A 246 20.97 -6.33 -35.07
CA THR A 246 22.30 -5.94 -34.57
C THR A 246 23.32 -6.20 -35.63
N ARG A 247 24.07 -5.17 -36.06
CA ARG A 247 25.35 -5.29 -36.78
C ARG A 247 26.48 -5.34 -35.81
#